data_9047a4508e72bb7a7360de924ee41510
#
_entry.id   9047a4508e72bb7a7360de924ee41510
#
_cell.length_a   1.000
_cell.length_b   1.000
_cell.length_c   1.000
_cell.angle_alpha   90.00
_cell.angle_beta   90.00
_cell.angle_gamma   90.00
#
_symmetry.space_group_name_H-M   'P 1'
#
loop_
_entity.id
_entity.type
_entity.pdbx_description
1 polymer ?
#
loop_
_entity_poly.entity_id
_entity_poly.type
_entity_poly.pdbx_seq_one_letter_code
_entity_poly.pdbx_strand_id
1 'polypeptide(L)'
;SGFIVDRMSTLLAPAFVAIGLLVVIYSFPYMSDKNKEHPDAPRRRFYVYFSTFIGAMAGLAYSSTIVGQLVFFEITGVCSWGLISYYMTPTAKKAGMKALIITHIGALGLYIGAAFLFAGTGTFALSAISQLDSGMKTVVLLLILFAAWAKSAQFPLYMWLPSAMEAPTPVSAYLHGASMVKVGVCVFARALASAGDIPEIVGWVAIIDAVVTMLFGFLMYLPQKDMKRLLAFSTIAQLAYVFFGLGLSVFGSQMAFNGAVEHIFNHAFTKTLFF
;
A
#
# COMPACT_ATOMS: atom_id res chain seq x y z
N SER A 1 3.95 7.65 22.88
CA SER A 1 3.69 8.46 21.66
C SER A 1 3.15 7.54 20.57
N GLY A 2 2.26 8.05 19.73
CA GLY A 2 1.69 7.29 18.59
C GLY A 2 2.62 7.23 17.37
N PHE A 3 3.84 7.76 17.45
CA PHE A 3 4.83 7.84 16.37
C PHE A 3 6.17 7.26 16.80
N ILE A 4 6.89 6.70 15.83
CA ILE A 4 8.22 6.13 15.99
C ILE A 4 9.13 6.64 14.85
N VAL A 5 10.38 6.96 15.23
CA VAL A 5 11.45 7.31 14.28
C VAL A 5 12.50 6.22 14.34
N ASP A 6 12.55 5.40 13.31
CA ASP A 6 13.48 4.29 13.17
C ASP A 6 14.05 4.20 11.75
N ARG A 7 14.91 3.21 11.48
CA ARG A 7 15.55 3.04 10.16
C ARG A 7 14.56 2.90 9.02
N MET A 8 13.43 2.20 9.24
CA MET A 8 12.41 1.98 8.22
C MET A 8 11.64 3.28 7.93
N SER A 9 11.19 4.01 8.96
CA SER A 9 10.46 5.26 8.78
C SER A 9 11.33 6.37 8.20
N THR A 10 12.62 6.48 8.62
CA THR A 10 13.56 7.47 8.09
C THR A 10 13.99 7.21 6.64
N LEU A 11 13.91 5.96 6.17
CA LEU A 11 14.14 5.62 4.78
C LEU A 11 12.89 5.89 3.92
N LEU A 12 11.72 5.41 4.35
CA LEU A 12 10.53 5.35 3.50
C LEU A 12 9.74 6.67 3.50
N ALA A 13 9.57 7.35 4.63
CA ALA A 13 8.77 8.56 4.69
C ALA A 13 9.33 9.70 3.82
N PRO A 14 10.64 10.03 3.88
CA PRO A 14 11.21 11.04 2.99
C PRO A 14 11.11 10.65 1.50
N ALA A 15 11.26 9.37 1.17
CA ALA A 15 11.12 8.90 -0.20
C ALA A 15 9.69 9.10 -0.73
N PHE A 16 8.67 8.74 0.06
CA PHE A 16 7.26 8.93 -0.32
C PHE A 16 6.90 10.41 -0.50
N VAL A 17 7.41 11.28 0.39
CA VAL A 17 7.20 12.73 0.30
C VAL A 17 7.94 13.32 -0.89
N ALA A 18 9.21 12.97 -1.11
CA ALA A 18 10.01 13.49 -2.22
C ALA A 18 9.40 13.10 -3.57
N ILE A 19 9.04 11.82 -3.75
CA ILE A 19 8.37 11.36 -4.97
C ILE A 19 7.03 12.08 -5.14
N GLY A 20 6.25 12.22 -4.07
CA GLY A 20 4.97 12.94 -4.10
C GLY A 20 5.15 14.40 -4.57
N LEU A 21 6.15 15.11 -4.06
CA LEU A 21 6.48 16.48 -4.46
C LEU A 21 6.90 16.56 -5.94
N LEU A 22 7.75 15.64 -6.39
CA LEU A 22 8.17 15.59 -7.81
C LEU A 22 6.97 15.37 -8.73
N VAL A 23 6.05 14.47 -8.36
CA VAL A 23 4.83 14.21 -9.15
C VAL A 23 3.89 15.43 -9.10
N VAL A 24 3.78 16.13 -7.97
CA VAL A 24 3.01 17.40 -7.90
C VAL A 24 3.58 18.43 -8.85
N ILE A 25 4.90 18.64 -8.86
CA ILE A 25 5.57 19.55 -9.80
C ILE A 25 5.28 19.16 -11.24
N TYR A 26 5.43 17.87 -11.58
CA TYR A 26 5.10 17.34 -12.90
C TYR A 26 3.62 17.54 -13.26
N SER A 27 2.73 17.50 -12.28
CA SER A 27 1.29 17.64 -12.51
C SER A 27 0.86 19.05 -12.91
N PHE A 28 1.63 20.11 -12.62
CA PHE A 28 1.25 21.50 -12.97
C PHE A 28 1.02 21.69 -14.49
N PRO A 29 1.99 21.36 -15.36
CA PRO A 29 1.76 21.44 -16.80
C PRO A 29 0.75 20.39 -17.29
N TYR A 30 0.75 19.18 -16.73
CA TYR A 30 -0.14 18.10 -17.13
C TYR A 30 -1.61 18.41 -16.86
N MET A 31 -1.92 19.04 -15.71
CA MET A 31 -3.28 19.41 -15.30
C MET A 31 -3.67 20.83 -15.76
N SER A 32 -2.88 21.46 -16.65
CA SER A 32 -3.17 22.80 -17.19
C SER A 32 -4.29 22.79 -18.22
N ASP A 33 -4.76 23.97 -18.63
CA ASP A 33 -5.78 24.13 -19.70
C ASP A 33 -5.30 23.61 -21.07
N LYS A 34 -4.01 23.32 -21.19
CA LYS A 34 -3.42 22.65 -22.35
C LYS A 34 -3.73 21.15 -22.41
N ASN A 35 -4.26 20.57 -21.33
CA ASN A 35 -4.73 19.18 -21.32
C ASN A 35 -6.02 19.08 -22.13
N LYS A 36 -5.90 18.58 -23.36
CA LYS A 36 -7.02 18.44 -24.30
C LYS A 36 -7.97 17.30 -23.95
N GLU A 37 -7.58 16.37 -23.09
CA GLU A 37 -8.40 15.21 -22.74
C GLU A 37 -9.56 15.60 -21.81
N HIS A 38 -9.31 16.45 -20.80
CA HIS A 38 -10.31 16.86 -19.81
C HIS A 38 -10.03 18.29 -19.28
N PRO A 39 -10.23 19.35 -20.09
CA PRO A 39 -9.87 20.72 -19.73
C PRO A 39 -10.69 21.27 -18.55
N ASP A 40 -11.92 20.80 -18.34
CA ASP A 40 -12.86 21.34 -17.34
C ASP A 40 -12.78 20.63 -15.96
N ALA A 41 -11.81 19.75 -15.75
CA ALA A 41 -11.70 19.03 -14.50
C ALA A 41 -11.19 19.94 -13.35
N PRO A 42 -11.82 19.92 -12.14
CA PRO A 42 -11.55 20.88 -11.07
C PRO A 42 -10.19 20.62 -10.41
N ARG A 43 -9.16 21.39 -10.78
CA ARG A 43 -7.77 21.27 -10.29
C ARG A 43 -7.65 21.34 -8.77
N ARG A 44 -8.47 22.19 -8.10
CA ARG A 44 -8.45 22.30 -6.64
C ARG A 44 -8.70 20.95 -5.95
N ARG A 45 -9.65 20.17 -6.46
CA ARG A 45 -9.96 18.83 -5.94
C ARG A 45 -8.75 17.89 -6.07
N PHE A 46 -8.04 17.93 -7.21
CA PHE A 46 -6.83 17.14 -7.43
C PHE A 46 -5.77 17.41 -6.36
N TYR A 47 -5.39 18.68 -6.18
CA TYR A 47 -4.30 19.03 -5.26
C TYR A 47 -4.66 18.80 -3.79
N VAL A 48 -5.92 18.98 -3.39
CA VAL A 48 -6.37 18.68 -2.03
C VAL A 48 -6.20 17.19 -1.73
N TYR A 49 -6.72 16.31 -2.58
CA TYR A 49 -6.54 14.86 -2.37
C TYR A 49 -5.08 14.44 -2.46
N PHE A 50 -4.33 15.00 -3.39
CA PHE A 50 -2.93 14.63 -3.60
C PHE A 50 -2.04 15.03 -2.40
N SER A 51 -2.18 16.26 -1.91
CA SER A 51 -1.44 16.73 -0.72
C SER A 51 -1.80 15.95 0.53
N THR A 52 -3.10 15.68 0.74
CA THR A 52 -3.57 14.83 1.85
C THR A 52 -3.00 13.42 1.76
N PHE A 53 -2.90 12.88 0.54
CA PHE A 53 -2.32 11.56 0.31
C PHE A 53 -0.84 11.50 0.70
N ILE A 54 -0.04 12.51 0.31
CA ILE A 54 1.38 12.61 0.69
C ILE A 54 1.52 12.65 2.21
N GLY A 55 0.73 13.50 2.88
CA GLY A 55 0.72 13.61 4.34
C GLY A 55 0.33 12.30 5.02
N ALA A 56 -0.67 11.60 4.50
CA ALA A 56 -1.10 10.30 5.03
C ALA A 56 -0.02 9.22 4.88
N MET A 57 0.73 9.22 3.79
CA MET A 57 1.85 8.28 3.58
C MET A 57 2.98 8.53 4.59
N ALA A 58 3.33 9.79 4.85
CA ALA A 58 4.30 10.14 5.87
C ALA A 58 3.81 9.72 7.27
N GLY A 59 2.55 10.04 7.62
CA GLY A 59 1.96 9.65 8.89
C GLY A 59 1.91 8.14 9.09
N LEU A 60 1.59 7.37 8.05
CA LEU A 60 1.62 5.91 8.09
C LEU A 60 3.03 5.37 8.40
N ALA A 61 4.05 5.88 7.72
CA ALA A 61 5.42 5.42 7.88
C ALA A 61 5.96 5.65 9.30
N TYR A 62 5.54 6.73 9.95
CA TYR A 62 5.92 7.03 11.34
C TYR A 62 4.98 6.43 12.39
N SER A 63 3.81 5.89 12.02
CA SER A 63 2.84 5.37 13.00
C SER A 63 3.36 4.13 13.73
N SER A 64 3.27 4.15 15.08
CA SER A 64 3.69 3.06 15.97
C SER A 64 2.50 2.30 16.59
N THR A 65 1.27 2.67 16.25
CA THR A 65 0.06 2.03 16.77
C THR A 65 -0.79 1.49 15.63
N ILE A 66 -1.49 0.38 15.86
CA ILE A 66 -2.39 -0.21 14.86
C ILE A 66 -3.54 0.74 14.49
N VAL A 67 -4.03 1.53 15.47
CA VAL A 67 -5.07 2.54 15.22
C VAL A 67 -4.53 3.70 14.36
N GLY A 68 -3.31 4.17 14.65
CA GLY A 68 -2.67 5.20 13.81
C GLY A 68 -2.46 4.72 12.37
N GLN A 69 -1.99 3.48 12.20
CA GLN A 69 -1.89 2.88 10.86
C GLN A 69 -3.25 2.76 10.19
N LEU A 70 -4.30 2.34 10.91
CA LEU A 70 -5.65 2.25 10.40
C LEU A 70 -6.17 3.63 9.91
N VAL A 71 -6.00 4.69 10.69
CA VAL A 71 -6.43 6.04 10.30
C VAL A 71 -5.77 6.47 8.99
N PHE A 72 -4.44 6.34 8.89
CA PHE A 72 -3.74 6.70 7.66
C PHE A 72 -4.06 5.74 6.50
N PHE A 73 -4.30 4.48 6.79
CA PHE A 73 -4.76 3.49 5.81
C PHE A 73 -6.09 3.92 5.17
N GLU A 74 -7.06 4.38 5.96
CA GLU A 74 -8.36 4.85 5.47
C GLU A 74 -8.24 6.19 4.73
N ILE A 75 -7.45 7.15 5.24
CA ILE A 75 -7.22 8.41 4.55
C ILE A 75 -6.63 8.16 3.15
N THR A 76 -5.65 7.26 3.04
CA THR A 76 -5.09 6.89 1.72
C THR A 76 -6.13 6.25 0.81
N GLY A 77 -7.09 5.49 1.36
CA GLY A 77 -8.22 4.90 0.62
C GLY A 77 -9.15 5.95 0.02
N VAL A 78 -9.57 6.93 0.84
CA VAL A 78 -10.42 8.04 0.39
C VAL A 78 -9.71 8.92 -0.63
N CYS A 79 -8.44 9.26 -0.39
CA CYS A 79 -7.64 10.04 -1.34
C CYS A 79 -7.52 9.32 -2.70
N SER A 80 -7.26 8.03 -2.68
CA SER A 80 -7.16 7.24 -3.92
C SER A 80 -8.47 7.17 -4.66
N TRP A 81 -9.60 6.96 -3.96
CA TRP A 81 -10.93 7.02 -4.56
C TRP A 81 -11.19 8.36 -5.25
N GLY A 82 -10.90 9.47 -4.55
CA GLY A 82 -11.10 10.82 -5.08
C GLY A 82 -10.22 11.13 -6.31
N LEU A 83 -8.99 10.59 -6.34
CA LEU A 83 -8.03 10.78 -7.44
C LEU A 83 -8.30 9.83 -8.62
N ILE A 84 -8.68 8.57 -8.38
CA ILE A 84 -9.05 7.62 -9.45
C ILE A 84 -10.33 8.09 -10.14
N SER A 85 -11.29 8.59 -9.37
CA SER A 85 -12.56 9.13 -9.89
C SER A 85 -12.45 10.54 -10.45
N TYR A 86 -11.24 11.10 -10.58
CA TYR A 86 -11.01 12.52 -10.85
C TYR A 86 -11.77 13.03 -12.08
N TYR A 87 -11.71 12.32 -13.19
CA TYR A 87 -12.38 12.71 -14.44
C TYR A 87 -13.92 12.60 -14.41
N MET A 88 -14.50 12.04 -13.34
CA MET A 88 -15.94 11.91 -13.13
C MET A 88 -16.69 11.14 -14.25
N THR A 89 -15.99 10.49 -15.16
CA THR A 89 -16.60 9.57 -16.13
C THR A 89 -17.25 8.37 -15.43
N PRO A 90 -18.26 7.72 -16.02
CA PRO A 90 -18.86 6.52 -15.42
C PRO A 90 -17.83 5.42 -15.14
N THR A 91 -16.85 5.23 -16.02
CA THR A 91 -15.75 4.26 -15.89
C THR A 91 -14.83 4.63 -14.74
N ALA A 92 -14.39 5.88 -14.64
CA ALA A 92 -13.53 6.37 -13.56
C ALA A 92 -14.23 6.30 -12.18
N LYS A 93 -15.51 6.67 -12.10
CA LYS A 93 -16.30 6.52 -10.87
C LYS A 93 -16.40 5.06 -10.42
N LYS A 94 -16.69 4.14 -11.35
CA LYS A 94 -16.77 2.70 -11.07
C LYS A 94 -15.39 2.16 -10.62
N ALA A 95 -14.31 2.58 -11.26
CA ALA A 95 -12.95 2.19 -10.91
C ALA A 95 -12.55 2.69 -9.51
N GLY A 96 -12.81 3.95 -9.20
CA GLY A 96 -12.56 4.52 -7.87
C GLY A 96 -13.38 3.85 -6.78
N MET A 97 -14.67 3.59 -7.01
CA MET A 97 -15.53 2.90 -6.05
C MET A 97 -15.05 1.46 -5.82
N LYS A 98 -14.65 0.75 -6.88
CA LYS A 98 -14.07 -0.60 -6.78
C LYS A 98 -12.81 -0.62 -5.92
N ALA A 99 -11.91 0.36 -6.12
CA ALA A 99 -10.70 0.49 -5.31
C ALA A 99 -11.05 0.75 -3.83
N LEU A 100 -11.97 1.68 -3.56
CA LEU A 100 -12.41 1.99 -2.19
C LEU A 100 -13.01 0.77 -1.50
N ILE A 101 -13.96 0.08 -2.13
CA ILE A 101 -14.64 -1.08 -1.53
C ILE A 101 -13.65 -2.20 -1.22
N ILE A 102 -12.81 -2.60 -2.20
CA ILE A 102 -11.88 -3.72 -1.99
C ILE A 102 -10.88 -3.39 -0.88
N THR A 103 -10.34 -2.18 -0.85
CA THR A 103 -9.36 -1.81 0.17
C THR A 103 -10.01 -1.59 1.54
N HIS A 104 -11.27 -1.17 1.59
CA HIS A 104 -12.03 -1.05 2.85
C HIS A 104 -12.41 -2.42 3.41
N ILE A 105 -12.76 -3.40 2.56
CA ILE A 105 -12.91 -4.80 2.99
C ILE A 105 -11.60 -5.30 3.62
N GLY A 106 -10.45 -4.98 3.03
CA GLY A 106 -9.16 -5.29 3.63
C GLY A 106 -8.95 -4.61 4.98
N ALA A 107 -9.38 -3.35 5.12
CA ALA A 107 -9.27 -2.60 6.37
C ALA A 107 -10.00 -3.28 7.55
N LEU A 108 -11.04 -4.08 7.29
CA LEU A 108 -11.69 -4.89 8.34
C LEU A 108 -10.69 -5.78 9.08
N GLY A 109 -9.65 -6.26 8.40
CA GLY A 109 -8.55 -6.98 9.04
C GLY A 109 -7.82 -6.13 10.09
N LEU A 110 -7.54 -4.86 9.79
CA LEU A 110 -6.93 -3.95 10.78
C LEU A 110 -7.89 -3.59 11.93
N TYR A 111 -9.19 -3.39 11.66
CA TYR A 111 -10.19 -3.12 12.69
C TYR A 111 -10.30 -4.30 13.66
N ILE A 112 -10.45 -5.51 13.14
CA ILE A 112 -10.57 -6.73 13.95
C ILE A 112 -9.23 -7.03 14.65
N GLY A 113 -8.10 -6.87 13.97
CA GLY A 113 -6.76 -7.03 14.54
C GLY A 113 -6.50 -6.06 15.69
N ALA A 114 -6.96 -4.79 15.58
CA ALA A 114 -6.87 -3.81 16.64
C ALA A 114 -7.71 -4.21 17.87
N ALA A 115 -8.91 -4.75 17.65
CA ALA A 115 -9.75 -5.24 18.75
C ALA A 115 -9.10 -6.42 19.49
N PHE A 116 -8.55 -7.40 18.75
CA PHE A 116 -7.84 -8.53 19.36
C PHE A 116 -6.56 -8.09 20.08
N LEU A 117 -5.78 -7.19 19.50
CA LEU A 117 -4.58 -6.66 20.17
C LEU A 117 -4.94 -5.95 21.47
N PHE A 118 -5.97 -5.10 21.46
CA PHE A 118 -6.43 -4.41 22.68
C PHE A 118 -6.99 -5.37 23.71
N ALA A 119 -7.77 -6.35 23.30
CA ALA A 119 -8.32 -7.37 24.21
C ALA A 119 -7.24 -8.20 24.92
N GLY A 120 -6.14 -8.51 24.20
CA GLY A 120 -5.04 -9.30 24.74
C GLY A 120 -4.02 -8.51 25.57
N THR A 121 -3.87 -7.19 25.32
CA THR A 121 -2.76 -6.40 25.89
C THR A 121 -3.20 -5.10 26.57
N GLY A 122 -4.44 -4.66 26.38
CA GLY A 122 -4.96 -3.37 26.89
C GLY A 122 -4.41 -2.15 26.15
N THR A 123 -3.67 -2.32 25.05
CA THR A 123 -3.08 -1.22 24.30
C THR A 123 -3.15 -1.43 22.77
N PHE A 124 -3.08 -0.34 22.01
CA PHE A 124 -3.01 -0.37 20.55
C PHE A 124 -1.58 -0.25 20.00
N ALA A 125 -0.55 -0.28 20.85
CA ALA A 125 0.84 -0.21 20.42
C ALA A 125 1.23 -1.48 19.64
N LEU A 126 1.85 -1.32 18.45
CA LEU A 126 2.29 -2.48 17.66
C LEU A 126 3.35 -3.32 18.40
N SER A 127 4.18 -2.69 19.24
CA SER A 127 5.14 -3.41 20.09
C SER A 127 4.48 -4.38 21.08
N ALA A 128 3.21 -4.18 21.41
CA ALA A 128 2.49 -5.08 22.29
C ALA A 128 2.11 -6.41 21.60
N ILE A 129 2.21 -6.50 20.26
CA ILE A 129 2.04 -7.78 19.54
C ILE A 129 3.01 -8.84 20.08
N SER A 130 4.22 -8.45 20.50
CA SER A 130 5.21 -9.36 21.09
C SER A 130 4.73 -10.03 22.39
N GLN A 131 3.81 -9.40 23.13
CA GLN A 131 3.29 -9.87 24.41
C GLN A 131 2.11 -10.86 24.27
N LEU A 132 1.53 -10.97 23.06
CA LEU A 132 0.44 -11.91 22.80
C LEU A 132 0.94 -13.35 22.82
N ASP A 133 0.08 -14.27 23.25
CA ASP A 133 0.32 -15.71 23.07
C ASP A 133 0.38 -16.05 21.57
N SER A 134 0.99 -17.18 21.24
CA SER A 134 1.24 -17.61 19.85
C SER A 134 -0.03 -17.68 19.01
N GLY A 135 -1.16 -18.14 19.58
CA GLY A 135 -2.44 -18.23 18.85
C GLY A 135 -3.01 -16.86 18.51
N MET A 136 -3.12 -15.96 19.50
CA MET A 136 -3.63 -14.61 19.30
C MET A 136 -2.72 -13.78 18.37
N LYS A 137 -1.40 -13.92 18.54
CA LYS A 137 -0.40 -13.29 17.67
C LYS A 137 -0.57 -13.71 16.22
N THR A 138 -0.77 -15.01 15.97
CA THR A 138 -1.05 -15.54 14.62
C THR A 138 -2.29 -14.87 14.03
N VAL A 139 -3.39 -14.82 14.77
CA VAL A 139 -4.65 -14.21 14.29
C VAL A 139 -4.43 -12.74 13.96
N VAL A 140 -3.83 -11.95 14.84
CA VAL A 140 -3.58 -10.52 14.63
C VAL A 140 -2.70 -10.30 13.41
N LEU A 141 -1.59 -11.05 13.25
CA LEU A 141 -0.69 -10.88 12.12
C LEU A 141 -1.32 -11.31 10.78
N LEU A 142 -2.14 -12.37 10.75
CA LEU A 142 -2.87 -12.77 9.54
C LEU A 142 -3.95 -11.76 9.16
N LEU A 143 -4.62 -11.14 10.11
CA LEU A 143 -5.58 -10.07 9.86
C LEU A 143 -4.90 -8.82 9.29
N ILE A 144 -3.72 -8.46 9.81
CA ILE A 144 -2.89 -7.38 9.26
C ILE A 144 -2.42 -7.74 7.85
N LEU A 145 -2.00 -8.98 7.61
CA LEU A 145 -1.58 -9.48 6.30
C LEU A 145 -2.73 -9.41 5.28
N PHE A 146 -3.95 -9.79 5.67
CA PHE A 146 -5.14 -9.67 4.83
C PHE A 146 -5.41 -8.21 4.40
N ALA A 147 -5.32 -7.27 5.36
CA ALA A 147 -5.41 -5.84 5.05
C ALA A 147 -4.30 -5.38 4.09
N ALA A 148 -3.09 -5.86 4.30
CA ALA A 148 -1.94 -5.57 3.47
C ALA A 148 -2.12 -6.07 2.03
N TRP A 149 -2.66 -7.27 1.84
CA TRP A 149 -2.97 -7.83 0.51
C TRP A 149 -3.97 -6.99 -0.25
N ALA A 150 -5.05 -6.55 0.39
CA ALA A 150 -6.05 -5.72 -0.25
C ALA A 150 -5.48 -4.39 -0.76
N LYS A 151 -4.67 -3.72 0.06
CA LYS A 151 -4.04 -2.43 -0.29
C LYS A 151 -2.93 -2.59 -1.34
N SER A 152 -2.16 -3.67 -1.26
CA SER A 152 -1.06 -3.95 -2.20
C SER A 152 -1.50 -4.79 -3.41
N ALA A 153 -2.81 -4.92 -3.61
CA ALA A 153 -3.41 -5.60 -4.76
C ALA A 153 -2.86 -7.03 -4.98
N GLN A 154 -2.71 -7.81 -3.91
CA GLN A 154 -2.30 -9.20 -4.01
C GLN A 154 -3.49 -10.10 -4.37
N PHE A 155 -3.24 -11.29 -4.88
CA PHE A 155 -4.27 -12.25 -5.20
C PHE A 155 -5.03 -12.67 -3.92
N PRO A 156 -6.35 -12.82 -3.92
CA PRO A 156 -7.29 -12.55 -5.03
C PRO A 156 -7.80 -11.09 -5.10
N LEU A 157 -7.30 -10.18 -4.26
CA LEU A 157 -7.81 -8.81 -4.08
C LEU A 157 -7.22 -7.78 -5.08
N TYR A 158 -6.56 -8.24 -6.13
CA TYR A 158 -5.83 -7.43 -7.12
C TYR A 158 -6.72 -6.58 -8.05
N MET A 159 -8.00 -6.96 -8.23
CA MET A 159 -8.87 -6.50 -9.33
C MET A 159 -9.09 -4.99 -9.41
N TRP A 160 -8.84 -4.25 -8.33
CA TRP A 160 -9.00 -2.79 -8.33
C TRP A 160 -7.84 -2.08 -9.02
N LEU A 161 -6.61 -2.61 -8.95
CA LEU A 161 -5.41 -1.93 -9.41
C LEU A 161 -5.36 -1.72 -10.93
N PRO A 162 -5.62 -2.73 -11.78
CA PRO A 162 -5.74 -2.51 -13.24
C PRO A 162 -6.90 -1.59 -13.62
N SER A 163 -7.99 -1.57 -12.84
CA SER A 163 -9.11 -0.67 -13.05
C SER A 163 -8.76 0.79 -12.70
N ALA A 164 -7.85 1.00 -11.75
CA ALA A 164 -7.40 2.33 -11.33
C ALA A 164 -6.62 3.09 -12.42
N MET A 165 -6.30 2.46 -13.55
CA MET A 165 -5.63 3.10 -14.69
C MET A 165 -6.47 4.16 -15.40
N GLU A 166 -7.75 4.28 -15.07
CA GLU A 166 -8.62 5.39 -15.49
C GLU A 166 -8.21 6.75 -14.87
N ALA A 167 -7.32 6.74 -13.88
CA ALA A 167 -6.79 7.94 -13.24
C ALA A 167 -5.86 8.74 -14.18
N PRO A 168 -5.70 10.07 -13.95
CA PRO A 168 -4.65 10.86 -14.60
C PRO A 168 -3.26 10.24 -14.40
N THR A 169 -2.36 10.38 -15.38
CA THR A 169 -1.02 9.76 -15.30
C THR A 169 -0.23 10.16 -14.05
N PRO A 170 -0.22 11.43 -13.58
CA PRO A 170 0.45 11.77 -12.32
C PRO A 170 -0.11 11.00 -11.12
N VAL A 171 -1.42 10.74 -11.09
CA VAL A 171 -2.05 9.91 -10.04
C VAL A 171 -1.57 8.48 -10.15
N SER A 172 -1.58 7.90 -11.35
CA SER A 172 -1.10 6.51 -11.57
C SER A 172 0.36 6.37 -11.14
N ALA A 173 1.22 7.33 -11.49
CA ALA A 173 2.63 7.35 -11.11
C ALA A 173 2.81 7.31 -9.58
N TYR A 174 2.11 8.16 -8.84
CA TYR A 174 2.21 8.21 -7.38
C TYR A 174 1.55 7.00 -6.71
N LEU A 175 0.36 6.59 -7.18
CA LEU A 175 -0.42 5.49 -6.63
C LEU A 175 0.34 4.16 -6.71
N HIS A 176 1.03 3.89 -7.82
CA HIS A 176 1.81 2.67 -8.01
C HIS A 176 3.25 2.79 -7.48
N GLY A 177 3.84 3.99 -7.55
CA GLY A 177 5.20 4.24 -7.10
C GLY A 177 5.31 4.31 -5.58
N ALA A 178 4.77 5.34 -4.98
CA ALA A 178 5.11 5.74 -3.62
C ALA A 178 3.91 5.87 -2.66
N SER A 179 2.71 5.42 -3.04
CA SER A 179 1.55 5.62 -2.18
C SER A 179 0.72 4.34 -1.94
N MET A 180 -0.51 4.27 -2.38
CA MET A 180 -1.52 3.30 -1.95
C MET A 180 -1.04 1.85 -1.90
N VAL A 181 -0.34 1.39 -2.94
CA VAL A 181 0.13 0.00 -3.00
C VAL A 181 1.26 -0.30 -2.01
N LYS A 182 1.97 0.75 -1.51
CA LYS A 182 3.01 0.62 -0.49
C LYS A 182 2.44 0.58 0.94
N VAL A 183 1.23 1.11 1.14
CA VAL A 183 0.55 1.07 2.45
C VAL A 183 0.52 -0.34 3.02
N GLY A 184 0.08 -1.32 2.22
CA GLY A 184 -0.04 -2.71 2.68
C GLY A 184 1.28 -3.30 3.13
N VAL A 185 2.30 -3.25 2.25
CA VAL A 185 3.63 -3.80 2.58
C VAL A 185 4.29 -3.08 3.76
N CYS A 186 4.09 -1.75 3.91
CA CYS A 186 4.62 -0.98 5.04
C CYS A 186 3.93 -1.37 6.35
N VAL A 187 2.61 -1.52 6.35
CA VAL A 187 1.83 -1.95 7.53
C VAL A 187 2.26 -3.34 7.99
N PHE A 188 2.39 -4.28 7.07
CA PHE A 188 2.82 -5.64 7.40
C PHE A 188 4.28 -5.69 7.87
N ALA A 189 5.21 -5.01 7.17
CA ALA A 189 6.61 -4.91 7.60
C ALA A 189 6.73 -4.30 9.01
N ARG A 190 5.96 -3.24 9.31
CA ARG A 190 5.94 -2.62 10.63
C ARG A 190 5.41 -3.56 11.71
N ALA A 191 4.38 -4.33 11.41
CA ALA A 191 3.84 -5.33 12.35
C ALA A 191 4.86 -6.43 12.63
N LEU A 192 5.52 -6.99 11.60
CA LEU A 192 6.57 -8.01 11.78
C LEU A 192 7.76 -7.47 12.58
N ALA A 193 8.23 -6.25 12.30
CA ALA A 193 9.34 -5.62 13.04
C ALA A 193 9.02 -5.41 14.53
N SER A 194 7.74 -5.38 14.90
CA SER A 194 7.29 -5.12 16.27
C SER A 194 6.84 -6.39 17.03
N ALA A 195 6.71 -7.53 16.33
CA ALA A 195 6.04 -8.71 16.88
C ALA A 195 6.95 -9.63 17.73
N GLY A 196 8.27 -9.44 17.71
CA GLY A 196 9.22 -10.38 18.36
C GLY A 196 9.23 -11.74 17.66
N ASP A 197 9.13 -12.82 18.43
CA ASP A 197 9.00 -14.17 17.86
C ASP A 197 7.66 -14.31 17.12
N ILE A 198 7.73 -14.67 15.85
CA ILE A 198 6.57 -14.74 14.96
C ILE A 198 6.28 -16.21 14.65
N PRO A 199 5.02 -16.67 14.80
CA PRO A 199 4.64 -18.02 14.41
C PRO A 199 4.90 -18.28 12.91
N GLU A 200 5.57 -19.40 12.59
CA GLU A 200 5.99 -19.75 11.23
C GLU A 200 4.84 -19.78 10.21
N ILE A 201 3.62 -20.09 10.64
CA ILE A 201 2.44 -20.11 9.78
C ILE A 201 2.20 -18.77 9.10
N VAL A 202 2.52 -17.64 9.75
CA VAL A 202 2.41 -16.31 9.17
C VAL A 202 3.38 -16.15 8.00
N GLY A 203 4.61 -16.65 8.16
CA GLY A 203 5.63 -16.67 7.11
C GLY A 203 5.19 -17.53 5.91
N TRP A 204 4.72 -18.76 6.17
CA TRP A 204 4.25 -19.66 5.11
C TRP A 204 3.06 -19.10 4.33
N VAL A 205 2.07 -18.53 5.02
CA VAL A 205 0.91 -17.91 4.36
C VAL A 205 1.34 -16.73 3.48
N ALA A 206 2.24 -15.88 3.97
CA ALA A 206 2.77 -14.76 3.20
C ALA A 206 3.57 -15.22 1.96
N ILE A 207 4.41 -16.27 2.09
CA ILE A 207 5.21 -16.82 1.00
C ILE A 207 4.34 -17.48 -0.07
N ILE A 208 3.37 -18.31 0.33
CA ILE A 208 2.51 -19.04 -0.60
C ILE A 208 1.70 -18.04 -1.44
N ASP A 209 1.06 -17.06 -0.81
CA ASP A 209 0.32 -16.02 -1.54
C ASP A 209 1.24 -15.20 -2.45
N ALA A 210 2.43 -14.84 -1.98
CA ALA A 210 3.41 -14.11 -2.78
C ALA A 210 3.80 -14.89 -4.05
N VAL A 211 4.07 -16.20 -3.95
CA VAL A 211 4.39 -17.03 -5.12
C VAL A 211 3.21 -17.10 -6.08
N VAL A 212 2.00 -17.34 -5.57
CA VAL A 212 0.78 -17.35 -6.39
C VAL A 212 0.59 -16.00 -7.10
N THR A 213 0.75 -14.90 -6.36
CA THR A 213 0.59 -13.54 -6.92
C THR A 213 1.68 -13.20 -7.95
N MET A 214 2.95 -13.61 -7.73
CA MET A 214 4.01 -13.43 -8.71
C MET A 214 3.72 -14.13 -10.02
N LEU A 215 3.36 -15.42 -9.95
CA LEU A 215 3.01 -16.21 -11.14
C LEU A 215 1.78 -15.64 -11.85
N PHE A 216 0.74 -15.31 -11.10
CA PHE A 216 -0.46 -14.69 -11.63
C PHE A 216 -0.15 -13.34 -12.30
N GLY A 217 0.58 -12.46 -11.62
CA GLY A 217 0.96 -11.15 -12.14
C GLY A 217 1.79 -11.24 -13.42
N PHE A 218 2.73 -12.17 -13.48
CA PHE A 218 3.53 -12.45 -14.68
C PHE A 218 2.67 -12.95 -15.85
N LEU A 219 1.79 -13.92 -15.61
CA LEU A 219 0.91 -14.45 -16.65
C LEU A 219 -0.06 -13.39 -17.19
N MET A 220 -0.59 -12.53 -16.31
CA MET A 220 -1.50 -11.45 -16.70
C MET A 220 -0.80 -10.25 -17.35
N TYR A 221 0.51 -10.10 -17.14
CA TYR A 221 1.32 -9.06 -17.77
C TYR A 221 1.48 -9.29 -19.29
N LEU A 222 1.68 -10.55 -19.71
CA LEU A 222 2.00 -10.92 -21.10
C LEU A 222 0.92 -10.49 -22.13
N PRO A 223 -0.39 -10.66 -21.89
CA PRO A 223 -1.42 -10.29 -22.87
C PRO A 223 -1.78 -8.81 -22.90
N GLN A 224 -1.15 -7.95 -22.06
CA GLN A 224 -1.54 -6.54 -21.97
C GLN A 224 -1.06 -5.76 -23.20
N LYS A 225 -2.00 -5.03 -23.80
CA LYS A 225 -1.72 -4.11 -24.91
C LYS A 225 -1.66 -2.64 -24.47
N ASP A 226 -2.18 -2.34 -23.30
CA ASP A 226 -2.18 -1.01 -22.68
C ASP A 226 -1.00 -0.89 -21.72
N MET A 227 -0.15 0.13 -21.92
CA MET A 227 1.06 0.35 -21.13
C MET A 227 0.76 0.54 -19.64
N LYS A 228 -0.26 1.31 -19.29
CA LYS A 228 -0.62 1.53 -17.90
C LYS A 228 -1.07 0.24 -17.22
N ARG A 229 -1.88 -0.59 -17.90
CA ARG A 229 -2.32 -1.90 -17.37
C ARG A 229 -1.16 -2.87 -17.24
N LEU A 230 -0.24 -2.87 -18.20
CA LEU A 230 0.99 -3.64 -18.15
C LEU A 230 1.81 -3.26 -16.90
N LEU A 231 2.01 -1.96 -16.64
CA LEU A 231 2.69 -1.46 -15.45
C LEU A 231 1.94 -1.81 -14.16
N ALA A 232 0.60 -1.87 -14.18
CA ALA A 232 -0.20 -2.29 -13.03
C ALA A 232 0.06 -3.76 -12.66
N PHE A 233 0.01 -4.69 -13.62
CA PHE A 233 0.32 -6.10 -13.35
C PHE A 233 1.77 -6.32 -12.95
N SER A 234 2.69 -5.58 -13.55
CA SER A 234 4.09 -5.56 -13.10
C SER A 234 4.21 -5.08 -11.64
N THR A 235 3.41 -4.09 -11.21
CA THR A 235 3.39 -3.64 -9.81
C THR A 235 2.89 -4.73 -8.87
N ILE A 236 1.82 -5.46 -9.25
CA ILE A 236 1.29 -6.61 -8.48
C ILE A 236 2.39 -7.64 -8.24
N ALA A 237 3.07 -8.07 -9.30
CA ALA A 237 4.16 -9.04 -9.20
C ALA A 237 5.33 -8.52 -8.35
N GLN A 238 5.73 -7.25 -8.52
CA GLN A 238 6.86 -6.67 -7.77
C GLN A 238 6.55 -6.51 -6.27
N LEU A 239 5.32 -6.21 -5.88
CA LEU A 239 4.94 -6.18 -4.47
C LEU A 239 4.88 -7.58 -3.86
N ALA A 240 4.57 -8.60 -4.63
CA ALA A 240 4.65 -9.98 -4.18
C ALA A 240 6.09 -10.37 -3.80
N TYR A 241 7.13 -9.86 -4.48
CA TYR A 241 8.53 -10.03 -4.02
C TYR A 241 8.75 -9.45 -2.64
N VAL A 242 8.14 -8.31 -2.32
CA VAL A 242 8.23 -7.74 -0.97
C VAL A 242 7.57 -8.66 0.06
N PHE A 243 6.35 -9.16 -0.21
CA PHE A 243 5.69 -10.12 0.70
C PHE A 243 6.46 -11.42 0.84
N PHE A 244 7.08 -11.91 -0.23
CA PHE A 244 7.96 -13.07 -0.18
C PHE A 244 9.14 -12.85 0.76
N GLY A 245 9.86 -11.71 0.62
CA GLY A 245 10.97 -11.35 1.50
C GLY A 245 10.53 -11.15 2.95
N LEU A 246 9.39 -10.50 3.19
CA LEU A 246 8.81 -10.35 4.52
C LEU A 246 8.40 -11.70 5.12
N GLY A 247 7.83 -12.61 4.33
CA GLY A 247 7.52 -13.97 4.75
C GLY A 247 8.76 -14.76 5.13
N LEU A 248 9.85 -14.67 4.34
CA LEU A 248 11.14 -15.31 4.66
C LEU A 248 11.76 -14.75 5.95
N SER A 249 11.53 -13.47 6.26
CA SER A 249 12.08 -12.86 7.48
C SER A 249 11.54 -13.50 8.76
N VAL A 250 10.34 -14.09 8.70
CA VAL A 250 9.73 -14.82 9.84
C VAL A 250 10.59 -16.01 10.28
N PHE A 251 11.36 -16.61 9.37
CA PHE A 251 12.29 -17.71 9.66
C PHE A 251 13.67 -17.23 10.11
N GLY A 252 13.77 -16.01 10.64
CA GLY A 252 15.00 -15.46 11.24
C GLY A 252 15.95 -14.77 10.25
N SER A 253 15.57 -14.60 8.98
CA SER A 253 16.42 -13.94 7.99
C SER A 253 16.30 -12.42 8.04
N GLN A 254 17.19 -11.76 8.77
CA GLN A 254 17.29 -10.28 8.78
C GLN A 254 17.62 -9.73 7.38
N MET A 255 18.37 -10.46 6.57
CA MET A 255 18.69 -10.07 5.20
C MET A 255 17.44 -10.03 4.34
N ALA A 256 16.50 -10.98 4.49
CA ALA A 256 15.25 -11.00 3.77
C ALA A 256 14.36 -9.81 4.15
N PHE A 257 14.28 -9.43 5.43
CA PHE A 257 13.57 -8.25 5.90
C PHE A 257 14.15 -6.97 5.29
N ASN A 258 15.46 -6.79 5.40
CA ASN A 258 16.16 -5.61 4.88
C ASN A 258 15.99 -5.50 3.35
N GLY A 259 16.16 -6.60 2.62
CA GLY A 259 15.95 -6.65 1.17
C GLY A 259 14.51 -6.32 0.75
N ALA A 260 13.52 -6.77 1.52
CA ALA A 260 12.12 -6.40 1.28
C ALA A 260 11.88 -4.89 1.47
N VAL A 261 12.40 -4.29 2.54
CA VAL A 261 12.28 -2.85 2.80
C VAL A 261 13.02 -2.03 1.75
N GLU A 262 14.22 -2.45 1.36
CA GLU A 262 15.00 -1.82 0.29
C GLU A 262 14.27 -1.92 -1.06
N HIS A 263 13.63 -3.05 -1.35
CA HIS A 263 12.83 -3.22 -2.55
C HIS A 263 11.61 -2.28 -2.58
N ILE A 264 10.96 -2.00 -1.43
CA ILE A 264 9.90 -0.99 -1.34
C ILE A 264 10.42 0.37 -1.81
N PHE A 265 11.60 0.77 -1.33
CA PHE A 265 12.25 2.03 -1.69
C PHE A 265 12.60 2.08 -3.19
N ASN A 266 13.34 1.12 -3.69
CA ASN A 266 13.79 1.06 -5.08
C ASN A 266 12.62 1.01 -6.08
N HIS A 267 11.61 0.20 -5.77
CA HIS A 267 10.40 0.10 -6.58
C HIS A 267 9.60 1.41 -6.60
N ALA A 268 9.64 2.21 -5.53
CA ALA A 268 8.93 3.49 -5.50
C ALA A 268 9.48 4.44 -6.58
N PHE A 269 10.79 4.61 -6.68
CA PHE A 269 11.43 5.44 -7.71
C PHE A 269 11.24 4.86 -9.11
N THR A 270 11.53 3.57 -9.28
CA THR A 270 11.46 2.91 -10.58
C THR A 270 10.05 3.00 -11.19
N LYS A 271 9.00 2.71 -10.40
CA LYS A 271 7.63 2.77 -10.93
C LYS A 271 7.16 4.18 -11.23
N THR A 272 7.50 5.13 -10.39
CA THR A 272 7.15 6.54 -10.66
C THR A 272 7.80 7.04 -11.95
N LEU A 273 9.02 6.57 -12.25
CA LEU A 273 9.74 6.92 -13.47
C LEU A 273 9.08 6.30 -14.73
N PHE A 274 8.58 5.07 -14.62
CA PHE A 274 7.96 4.38 -15.77
C PHE A 274 6.57 4.88 -16.14
N PHE A 275 5.83 5.48 -15.21
CA PHE A 275 4.53 6.12 -15.47
C PHE A 275 4.70 7.55 -15.97
#